data_edc7cc9218a3a78d19ce7600a45e2d67
#
_entry.id   edc7cc9218a3a78d19ce7600a45e2d67
#
_cell.length_a   1.000
_cell.length_b   1.000
_cell.length_c   1.000
_cell.angle_alpha   90.00
_cell.angle_beta   90.00
_cell.angle_gamma   90.00
#
_symmetry.space_group_name_H-M   'P 1'
#
loop_
_entity.id
_entity.type
_entity.pdbx_description
1 polymer ?
#
loop_
_entity_poly.entity_id
_entity_poly.type
_entity_poly.pdbx_seq_one_letter_code
_entity_poly.pdbx_strand_id
1 'polypeptide(L)'
;IKDMAGLLTPYTAYDLVTRLKKELSIPVHLHCHATTGLSTSTILKAVEAGVDNVDTAISSMSMTYGHSPTESVVAMLKDTDRDTGLDLELLEDIAGYFREVRKKYAAFEGSLRGIDSRILVAQVPGGMLTNMESQLKEQGAGDKLDDVLSEIPRVREDLGFIPLVTPTSQIVGTQAVMNVMMGERYKSISKEVQALLKGEYGSAPAPFNAELQKRVLEGGEPITCRPADNLSPEMDKLAAELKEKASADGIRLADGEREVDDVLTYALFPQIGLKFLKNRDNKDAFEPAPEAPRTAAPAKAETAPAAAPSAGAGPETYTVKLNGKAYG
;
A
#
# COMPACT_ATOMS: atom_id res chain seq x y z
N ILE A 1 13.67 8.02 3.28
CA ILE A 1 13.75 6.56 3.10
C ILE A 1 12.33 6.05 3.01
N LYS A 2 11.99 5.23 1.99
CA LYS A 2 10.65 4.70 1.81
C LYS A 2 10.67 3.19 1.65
N ASP A 3 10.27 2.49 2.71
CA ASP A 3 10.14 1.03 2.74
C ASP A 3 8.66 0.62 2.65
N MET A 4 8.21 0.38 1.43
CA MET A 4 6.81 0.06 1.11
C MET A 4 6.39 -1.37 1.47
N ALA A 5 7.34 -2.26 1.71
CA ALA A 5 7.08 -3.66 1.99
C ALA A 5 7.38 -4.06 3.44
N GLY A 6 8.03 -3.19 4.20
CA GLY A 6 8.48 -3.52 5.56
C GLY A 6 9.67 -4.49 5.57
N LEU A 7 10.58 -4.34 4.60
CA LEU A 7 11.76 -5.22 4.43
C LEU A 7 13.00 -4.70 5.14
N LEU A 8 13.03 -3.42 5.47
CA LEU A 8 14.16 -2.79 6.15
C LEU A 8 14.29 -3.36 7.56
N THR A 9 15.36 -4.12 7.78
CA THR A 9 15.61 -4.71 9.11
C THR A 9 16.12 -3.67 10.10
N PRO A 10 15.93 -3.85 11.41
CA PRO A 10 16.33 -2.87 12.42
C PRO A 10 17.82 -2.46 12.35
N TYR A 11 18.71 -3.42 12.21
CA TYR A 11 20.16 -3.15 12.18
C TYR A 11 20.61 -2.53 10.86
N THR A 12 19.98 -2.90 9.74
CA THR A 12 20.20 -2.25 8.44
C THR A 12 19.73 -0.81 8.47
N ALA A 13 18.61 -0.53 9.13
CA ALA A 13 18.12 0.84 9.33
C ALA A 13 19.09 1.69 10.13
N TYR A 14 19.64 1.13 11.21
CA TYR A 14 20.66 1.81 12.02
C TYR A 14 21.88 2.19 11.19
N ASP A 15 22.44 1.24 10.43
CA ASP A 15 23.62 1.49 9.59
C ASP A 15 23.31 2.51 8.48
N LEU A 16 22.18 2.34 7.78
CA LEU A 16 21.76 3.24 6.70
C LEU A 16 21.58 4.67 7.20
N VAL A 17 20.81 4.87 8.28
CA VAL A 17 20.57 6.20 8.84
C VAL A 17 21.88 6.82 9.35
N THR A 18 22.72 6.04 10.04
CA THR A 18 24.04 6.51 10.50
C THR A 18 24.89 7.03 9.35
N ARG A 19 24.92 6.32 8.21
CA ARG A 19 25.65 6.75 7.01
C ARG A 19 25.03 7.99 6.39
N LEU A 20 23.71 8.01 6.21
CA LEU A 20 23.01 9.17 5.64
C LEU A 20 23.22 10.43 6.48
N LYS A 21 23.17 10.34 7.81
CA LYS A 21 23.40 11.49 8.70
C LYS A 21 24.84 12.01 8.67
N LYS A 22 25.82 11.20 8.23
CA LYS A 22 27.21 11.66 8.00
C LYS A 22 27.37 12.40 6.68
N GLU A 23 26.65 11.96 5.65
CA GLU A 23 26.79 12.45 4.28
C GLU A 23 25.86 13.61 3.94
N LEU A 24 24.68 13.67 4.59
CA LEU A 24 23.62 14.62 4.25
C LEU A 24 23.46 15.70 5.32
N SER A 25 23.29 16.94 4.87
CA SER A 25 22.94 18.09 5.74
C SER A 25 21.44 18.33 5.85
N ILE A 26 20.62 17.59 5.10
CA ILE A 26 19.15 17.69 5.13
C ILE A 26 18.57 16.68 6.14
N PRO A 27 17.34 16.94 6.65
CA PRO A 27 16.65 15.98 7.51
C PRO A 27 16.43 14.64 6.81
N VAL A 28 16.60 13.54 7.56
CA VAL A 28 16.33 12.17 7.12
C VAL A 28 14.98 11.73 7.66
N HIS A 29 14.08 11.33 6.78
CA HIS A 29 12.73 10.88 7.10
C HIS A 29 12.60 9.39 6.77
N LEU A 30 12.04 8.60 7.68
CA LEU A 30 11.79 7.17 7.49
C LEU A 30 10.28 6.88 7.41
N HIS A 31 9.88 6.33 6.27
CA HIS A 31 8.56 5.76 6.00
C HIS A 31 8.72 4.24 5.90
N CYS A 32 8.20 3.50 6.87
CA CYS A 32 8.40 2.05 6.96
C CYS A 32 7.06 1.34 7.23
N HIS A 33 6.63 0.47 6.31
CA HIS A 33 5.40 -0.31 6.46
C HIS A 33 5.55 -1.44 7.48
N ALA A 34 4.43 -1.79 8.15
CA ALA A 34 4.40 -2.77 9.22
C ALA A 34 4.04 -4.19 8.76
N THR A 35 3.89 -4.43 7.46
CA THR A 35 3.33 -5.66 6.91
C THR A 35 4.08 -6.92 7.33
N THR A 36 5.41 -6.84 7.46
CA THR A 36 6.27 -7.97 7.90
C THR A 36 6.41 -8.10 9.42
N GLY A 37 5.93 -7.10 10.18
CA GLY A 37 6.08 -7.02 11.63
C GLY A 37 7.38 -6.37 12.10
N LEU A 38 8.29 -5.96 11.20
CA LEU A 38 9.60 -5.39 11.58
C LEU A 38 9.55 -3.89 11.91
N SER A 39 8.57 -3.17 11.40
CA SER A 39 8.54 -1.70 11.34
C SER A 39 8.84 -1.01 12.68
N THR A 40 8.19 -1.43 13.78
CA THR A 40 8.38 -0.77 15.08
C THR A 40 9.82 -0.88 15.58
N SER A 41 10.43 -2.06 15.45
CA SER A 41 11.84 -2.27 15.81
C SER A 41 12.80 -1.52 14.87
N THR A 42 12.44 -1.44 13.59
CA THR A 42 13.17 -0.68 12.57
C THR A 42 13.15 0.80 12.87
N ILE A 43 11.99 1.37 13.22
CA ILE A 43 11.83 2.76 13.64
C ILE A 43 12.69 3.04 14.88
N LEU A 44 12.62 2.19 15.91
CA LEU A 44 13.40 2.38 17.13
C LEU A 44 14.91 2.45 16.83
N LYS A 45 15.41 1.53 16.00
CA LYS A 45 16.84 1.53 15.60
C LYS A 45 17.21 2.73 14.72
N ALA A 46 16.32 3.20 13.87
CA ALA A 46 16.53 4.42 13.09
C ALA A 46 16.58 5.66 13.99
N VAL A 47 15.73 5.73 15.04
CA VAL A 47 15.75 6.80 16.04
C VAL A 47 17.05 6.83 16.82
N GLU A 48 17.53 5.67 17.28
CA GLU A 48 18.86 5.54 17.91
C GLU A 48 20.01 6.01 17.01
N ALA A 49 19.87 5.82 15.68
CA ALA A 49 20.86 6.27 14.68
C ALA A 49 20.74 7.76 14.32
N GLY A 50 19.72 8.47 14.84
CA GLY A 50 19.55 9.90 14.64
C GLY A 50 18.66 10.31 13.48
N VAL A 51 17.70 9.47 13.05
CA VAL A 51 16.67 9.86 12.08
C VAL A 51 15.90 11.07 12.60
N ASP A 52 15.54 11.99 11.73
CA ASP A 52 14.87 13.23 12.13
C ASP A 52 13.35 13.06 12.24
N ASN A 53 12.75 12.32 11.31
CA ASN A 53 11.31 12.09 11.25
C ASN A 53 10.99 10.62 10.94
N VAL A 54 9.89 10.13 11.51
CA VAL A 54 9.35 8.79 11.23
C VAL A 54 7.84 8.87 10.98
N ASP A 55 7.34 8.04 10.07
CA ASP A 55 5.91 7.91 9.83
C ASP A 55 5.31 6.83 10.72
N THR A 56 4.19 7.15 11.32
CA THR A 56 3.38 6.25 12.14
C THR A 56 1.90 6.43 11.81
N ALA A 57 1.04 5.55 12.30
CA ALA A 57 -0.41 5.69 12.16
C ALA A 57 -1.08 5.54 13.52
N ILE A 58 -2.17 6.30 13.75
CA ILE A 58 -2.95 6.13 14.98
C ILE A 58 -3.34 4.64 15.15
N SER A 59 -3.28 4.10 16.35
CA SER A 59 -3.33 2.66 16.61
C SER A 59 -4.53 1.96 15.97
N SER A 60 -5.69 2.59 15.96
CA SER A 60 -6.90 2.07 15.34
C SER A 60 -6.84 1.93 13.81
N MET A 61 -5.88 2.60 13.15
CA MET A 61 -5.63 2.56 11.71
C MET A 61 -4.25 2.00 11.36
N SER A 62 -3.52 1.48 12.34
CA SER A 62 -2.13 1.01 12.21
C SER A 62 -2.01 -0.45 11.80
N MET A 63 -0.76 -0.91 11.64
CA MET A 63 -0.37 -2.29 11.34
C MET A 63 -0.85 -2.80 9.99
N THR A 64 -0.83 -4.09 9.78
CA THR A 64 -1.14 -4.74 8.51
C THR A 64 -0.37 -4.12 7.34
N TYR A 65 -1.04 -3.48 6.39
CA TYR A 65 -0.43 -2.76 5.25
C TYR A 65 -0.02 -1.32 5.59
N GLY A 66 -0.33 -0.84 6.78
CA GLY A 66 -0.02 0.52 7.24
C GLY A 66 1.31 0.61 7.97
N HIS A 67 1.34 1.46 8.99
CA HIS A 67 2.53 1.78 9.77
C HIS A 67 2.44 1.28 11.21
N SER A 68 3.52 1.44 11.96
CA SER A 68 3.54 1.20 13.41
C SER A 68 2.60 2.14 14.15
N PRO A 69 2.00 1.70 15.27
CA PRO A 69 1.11 2.54 16.06
C PRO A 69 1.83 3.77 16.63
N THR A 70 1.25 4.95 16.42
CA THR A 70 1.81 6.22 16.92
C THR A 70 1.97 6.18 18.44
N GLU A 71 0.94 5.78 19.15
CA GLU A 71 0.91 5.73 20.61
C GLU A 71 2.01 4.82 21.16
N SER A 72 2.25 3.68 20.51
CA SER A 72 3.33 2.75 20.91
C SER A 72 4.71 3.37 20.70
N VAL A 73 4.94 4.04 19.57
CA VAL A 73 6.23 4.70 19.28
C VAL A 73 6.46 5.86 20.24
N VAL A 74 5.45 6.68 20.52
CA VAL A 74 5.51 7.77 21.50
C VAL A 74 5.85 7.22 22.88
N ALA A 75 5.16 6.16 23.34
CA ALA A 75 5.43 5.53 24.63
C ALA A 75 6.84 4.94 24.75
N MET A 76 7.39 4.35 23.65
CA MET A 76 8.78 3.84 23.63
C MET A 76 9.82 4.94 23.78
N LEU A 77 9.56 6.13 23.28
CA LEU A 77 10.50 7.26 23.28
C LEU A 77 10.33 8.17 24.50
N LYS A 78 9.26 7.99 25.27
CA LYS A 78 8.98 8.79 26.46
C LYS A 78 10.15 8.72 27.45
N ASP A 79 10.46 9.85 28.05
CA ASP A 79 11.54 10.03 29.05
C ASP A 79 12.96 9.72 28.49
N THR A 80 13.12 9.65 27.16
CA THR A 80 14.42 9.56 26.50
C THR A 80 14.84 10.93 25.93
N ASP A 81 16.07 11.03 25.44
CA ASP A 81 16.57 12.22 24.71
C ASP A 81 15.86 12.41 23.34
N ARG A 82 15.02 11.46 22.94
CA ARG A 82 14.21 11.46 21.72
C ARG A 82 12.72 11.53 22.00
N ASP A 83 12.33 11.93 23.21
CA ASP A 83 10.94 12.13 23.58
C ASP A 83 10.26 13.10 22.60
N THR A 84 9.09 12.71 22.10
CA THR A 84 8.35 13.47 21.11
C THR A 84 7.56 14.65 21.72
N GLY A 85 7.31 14.63 23.02
CA GLY A 85 6.46 15.59 23.73
C GLY A 85 4.98 15.48 23.37
N LEU A 86 4.55 14.44 22.64
CA LEU A 86 3.14 14.24 22.31
C LEU A 86 2.36 13.70 23.51
N ASP A 87 1.14 14.20 23.66
CA ASP A 87 0.21 13.79 24.72
C ASP A 87 -0.42 12.43 24.37
N LEU A 88 -0.09 11.40 25.17
CA LEU A 88 -0.55 10.04 24.93
C LEU A 88 -2.07 9.88 25.19
N GLU A 89 -2.64 10.62 26.15
CA GLU A 89 -4.08 10.56 26.44
C GLU A 89 -4.88 11.15 25.27
N LEU A 90 -4.41 12.28 24.72
CA LEU A 90 -5.02 12.87 23.52
C LEU A 90 -4.90 11.94 22.29
N LEU A 91 -3.78 11.25 22.13
CA LEU A 91 -3.62 10.24 21.05
C LEU A 91 -4.62 9.09 21.22
N GLU A 92 -4.87 8.61 22.43
CA GLU A 92 -5.87 7.57 22.71
C GLU A 92 -7.30 8.06 22.42
N ASP A 93 -7.64 9.30 22.71
CA ASP A 93 -8.93 9.90 22.35
C ASP A 93 -9.12 9.91 20.83
N ILE A 94 -8.08 10.32 20.07
CA ILE A 94 -8.06 10.28 18.61
C ILE A 94 -8.22 8.84 18.11
N ALA A 95 -7.50 7.89 18.72
CA ALA A 95 -7.60 6.47 18.37
C ALA A 95 -9.02 5.94 18.63
N GLY A 96 -9.66 6.37 19.71
CA GLY A 96 -11.05 6.05 20.03
C GLY A 96 -12.01 6.48 18.92
N TYR A 97 -11.89 7.71 18.46
CA TYR A 97 -12.69 8.24 17.35
C TYR A 97 -12.49 7.43 16.06
N PHE A 98 -11.25 7.21 15.65
CA PHE A 98 -10.94 6.48 14.43
C PHE A 98 -11.27 4.98 14.50
N ARG A 99 -11.36 4.38 15.68
CA ARG A 99 -11.84 3.02 15.87
C ARG A 99 -13.30 2.86 15.39
N GLU A 100 -14.13 3.86 15.64
CA GLU A 100 -15.51 3.87 15.14
C GLU A 100 -15.57 4.20 13.63
N VAL A 101 -14.74 5.12 13.16
CA VAL A 101 -14.63 5.43 11.72
C VAL A 101 -14.23 4.18 10.92
N ARG A 102 -13.24 3.41 11.38
CA ARG A 102 -12.77 2.20 10.71
C ARG A 102 -13.87 1.17 10.46
N LYS A 103 -14.82 1.04 11.38
CA LYS A 103 -15.96 0.12 11.20
C LYS A 103 -16.77 0.41 9.94
N LYS A 104 -16.90 1.68 9.54
CA LYS A 104 -17.63 2.08 8.32
C LYS A 104 -16.91 1.59 7.05
N TYR A 105 -15.61 1.41 7.11
CA TYR A 105 -14.77 1.01 5.97
C TYR A 105 -14.40 -0.47 5.98
N ALA A 106 -14.95 -1.26 6.88
CA ALA A 106 -14.61 -2.68 7.03
C ALA A 106 -14.78 -3.50 5.72
N ALA A 107 -15.74 -3.12 4.87
CA ALA A 107 -15.97 -3.76 3.57
C ALA A 107 -14.84 -3.57 2.56
N PHE A 108 -14.00 -2.53 2.76
CA PHE A 108 -12.87 -2.19 1.89
C PHE A 108 -11.53 -2.71 2.43
N GLU A 109 -11.51 -3.31 3.61
CA GLU A 109 -10.30 -3.90 4.17
C GLU A 109 -9.93 -5.19 3.44
N GLY A 110 -8.63 -5.38 3.15
CA GLY A 110 -8.12 -6.64 2.63
C GLY A 110 -8.29 -7.81 3.61
N SER A 111 -7.96 -9.01 3.15
CA SER A 111 -8.06 -10.23 3.95
C SER A 111 -7.00 -10.37 5.04
N LEU A 112 -5.87 -9.67 4.91
CA LEU A 112 -4.78 -9.76 5.88
C LEU A 112 -5.23 -9.27 7.26
N ARG A 113 -4.94 -10.10 8.26
CA ARG A 113 -5.07 -9.76 9.67
C ARG A 113 -3.71 -9.98 10.34
N GLY A 114 -3.15 -8.92 10.97
CA GLY A 114 -1.84 -8.98 11.59
C GLY A 114 -0.69 -8.77 10.58
N ILE A 115 0.27 -9.67 10.52
CA ILE A 115 1.48 -9.59 9.69
C ILE A 115 1.52 -10.68 8.62
N ASP A 116 2.24 -10.43 7.53
CA ASP A 116 2.52 -11.42 6.48
C ASP A 116 4.04 -11.57 6.27
N SER A 117 4.61 -12.62 6.87
CA SER A 117 6.03 -12.91 6.77
C SER A 117 6.47 -13.45 5.40
N ARG A 118 5.54 -13.87 4.52
CA ARG A 118 5.87 -14.30 3.14
C ARG A 118 6.56 -13.18 2.37
N ILE A 119 6.25 -11.92 2.69
CA ILE A 119 6.84 -10.73 2.09
C ILE A 119 8.35 -10.65 2.32
N LEU A 120 8.88 -11.19 3.41
CA LEU A 120 10.32 -11.25 3.66
C LEU A 120 11.07 -12.08 2.61
N VAL A 121 10.38 -13.05 1.99
CA VAL A 121 10.92 -13.89 0.93
C VAL A 121 10.54 -13.37 -0.46
N ALA A 122 9.27 -13.13 -0.69
CA ALA A 122 8.75 -12.66 -1.99
C ALA A 122 9.10 -11.21 -2.33
N GLN A 123 9.45 -10.39 -1.32
CA GLN A 123 9.83 -8.98 -1.46
C GLN A 123 8.77 -8.10 -2.16
N VAL A 124 7.49 -8.45 -2.01
CA VAL A 124 6.37 -7.79 -2.65
C VAL A 124 5.62 -6.93 -1.65
N PRO A 125 5.31 -5.65 -1.96
CA PRO A 125 4.50 -4.81 -1.08
C PRO A 125 3.12 -5.43 -0.79
N GLY A 126 2.67 -5.36 0.47
CA GLY A 126 1.43 -6.01 0.90
C GLY A 126 0.18 -5.54 0.15
N GLY A 127 0.08 -4.25 -0.18
CA GLY A 127 -1.01 -3.73 -0.99
C GLY A 127 -1.04 -4.31 -2.41
N MET A 128 0.13 -4.55 -3.00
CA MET A 128 0.25 -5.22 -4.29
C MET A 128 -0.25 -6.67 -4.22
N LEU A 129 0.11 -7.39 -3.15
CA LEU A 129 -0.33 -8.77 -2.94
C LEU A 129 -1.86 -8.87 -2.89
N THR A 130 -2.51 -8.00 -2.13
CA THR A 130 -3.99 -7.99 -2.02
C THR A 130 -4.65 -7.69 -3.37
N ASN A 131 -4.13 -6.73 -4.12
CA ASN A 131 -4.66 -6.40 -5.45
C ASN A 131 -4.51 -7.60 -6.41
N MET A 132 -3.37 -8.28 -6.39
CA MET A 132 -3.15 -9.47 -7.23
C MET A 132 -4.06 -10.63 -6.84
N GLU A 133 -4.23 -10.90 -5.54
CA GLU A 133 -5.18 -11.92 -5.07
C GLU A 133 -6.59 -11.65 -5.58
N SER A 134 -7.05 -10.39 -5.50
CA SER A 134 -8.38 -10.00 -5.97
C SER A 134 -8.49 -10.16 -7.49
N GLN A 135 -7.53 -9.66 -8.26
CA GLN A 135 -7.52 -9.78 -9.72
C GLN A 135 -7.49 -11.23 -10.19
N LEU A 136 -6.66 -12.08 -9.58
CA LEU A 136 -6.57 -13.50 -9.94
C LEU A 136 -7.87 -14.24 -9.58
N LYS A 137 -8.50 -13.92 -8.44
CA LYS A 137 -9.80 -14.48 -8.07
C LYS A 137 -10.91 -14.09 -9.03
N GLU A 138 -10.97 -12.82 -9.45
CA GLU A 138 -11.93 -12.33 -10.44
C GLU A 138 -11.77 -13.03 -11.81
N GLN A 139 -10.54 -13.40 -12.16
CA GLN A 139 -10.22 -14.14 -13.39
C GLN A 139 -10.33 -15.67 -13.24
N GLY A 140 -10.75 -16.18 -12.09
CA GLY A 140 -10.83 -17.61 -11.81
C GLY A 140 -9.48 -18.33 -11.72
N ALA A 141 -8.39 -17.60 -11.51
CA ALA A 141 -7.00 -18.06 -11.48
C ALA A 141 -6.33 -17.90 -10.12
N GLY A 142 -7.09 -17.98 -9.03
CA GLY A 142 -6.56 -17.81 -7.65
C GLY A 142 -5.50 -18.84 -7.27
N ASP A 143 -5.47 -20.00 -7.92
CA ASP A 143 -4.45 -21.04 -7.79
C ASP A 143 -3.08 -20.64 -8.36
N LYS A 144 -3.01 -19.59 -9.17
CA LYS A 144 -1.77 -19.09 -9.80
C LYS A 144 -0.99 -18.09 -8.97
N LEU A 145 -1.45 -17.77 -7.77
CA LEU A 145 -0.81 -16.73 -6.94
C LEU A 145 0.66 -17.03 -6.66
N ASP A 146 1.00 -18.27 -6.30
CA ASP A 146 2.38 -18.65 -5.97
C ASP A 146 3.30 -18.58 -7.20
N ASP A 147 2.79 -18.95 -8.39
CA ASP A 147 3.50 -18.81 -9.64
C ASP A 147 3.81 -17.32 -9.94
N VAL A 148 2.82 -16.45 -9.73
CA VAL A 148 2.99 -14.99 -9.90
C VAL A 148 3.99 -14.43 -8.91
N LEU A 149 3.91 -14.81 -7.63
CA LEU A 149 4.86 -14.39 -6.61
C LEU A 149 6.31 -14.80 -6.94
N SER A 150 6.48 -15.97 -7.55
CA SER A 150 7.79 -16.44 -8.01
C SER A 150 8.29 -15.72 -9.28
N GLU A 151 7.38 -15.21 -10.11
CA GLU A 151 7.73 -14.49 -11.33
C GLU A 151 8.09 -13.01 -11.08
N ILE A 152 7.55 -12.37 -10.03
CA ILE A 152 7.79 -10.97 -9.69
C ILE A 152 9.27 -10.63 -9.53
N PRO A 153 10.09 -11.37 -8.77
CA PRO A 153 11.53 -11.10 -8.65
C PRO A 153 12.24 -11.15 -10.01
N ARG A 154 11.85 -12.08 -10.88
CA ARG A 154 12.44 -12.26 -12.22
C ARG A 154 12.09 -11.09 -13.16
N VAL A 155 10.83 -10.64 -13.14
CA VAL A 155 10.42 -9.44 -13.90
C VAL A 155 11.14 -8.21 -13.37
N ARG A 156 11.26 -8.07 -12.05
CA ARG A 156 12.00 -6.97 -11.43
C ARG A 156 13.48 -6.93 -11.83
N GLU A 157 14.12 -8.09 -11.90
CA GLU A 157 15.51 -8.22 -12.39
C GLU A 157 15.62 -7.78 -13.84
N ASP A 158 14.76 -8.29 -14.74
CA ASP A 158 14.73 -7.89 -16.15
C ASP A 158 14.53 -6.38 -16.35
N LEU A 159 13.82 -5.73 -15.41
CA LEU A 159 13.55 -4.29 -15.40
C LEU A 159 14.58 -3.50 -14.58
N GLY A 160 15.79 -4.04 -14.38
CA GLY A 160 16.90 -3.32 -13.74
C GLY A 160 16.73 -3.08 -12.24
N PHE A 161 16.04 -4.00 -11.54
CA PHE A 161 15.79 -3.94 -10.09
C PHE A 161 15.06 -2.66 -9.63
N ILE A 162 14.13 -2.16 -10.45
CA ILE A 162 13.34 -0.99 -10.09
C ILE A 162 12.67 -1.13 -8.72
N PRO A 163 12.53 -0.05 -7.95
CA PRO A 163 11.84 -0.08 -6.66
C PRO A 163 10.39 -0.56 -6.81
N LEU A 164 9.95 -1.47 -5.95
CA LEU A 164 8.54 -1.88 -5.91
C LEU A 164 7.70 -0.90 -5.09
N VAL A 165 7.46 0.26 -5.68
CA VAL A 165 6.64 1.35 -5.13
C VAL A 165 5.69 1.82 -6.22
N THR A 166 4.57 2.46 -5.88
CA THR A 166 3.64 3.01 -6.87
C THR A 166 4.34 4.03 -7.78
N PRO A 167 4.28 3.93 -9.12
CA PRO A 167 3.50 2.96 -9.92
C PRO A 167 4.26 1.68 -10.30
N THR A 168 5.57 1.61 -10.09
CA THR A 168 6.45 0.54 -10.58
C THR A 168 6.10 -0.84 -10.00
N SER A 169 5.61 -0.91 -8.77
CA SER A 169 5.10 -2.16 -8.21
C SER A 169 3.93 -2.74 -9.02
N GLN A 170 3.01 -1.89 -9.46
CA GLN A 170 1.89 -2.30 -10.30
C GLN A 170 2.36 -2.74 -11.68
N ILE A 171 3.33 -2.06 -12.28
CA ILE A 171 3.93 -2.40 -13.57
C ILE A 171 4.52 -3.81 -13.52
N VAL A 172 5.36 -4.07 -12.52
CA VAL A 172 5.99 -5.38 -12.32
C VAL A 172 4.95 -6.47 -12.06
N GLY A 173 3.97 -6.20 -11.20
CA GLY A 173 2.92 -7.16 -10.86
C GLY A 173 2.04 -7.52 -12.05
N THR A 174 1.58 -6.53 -12.80
CA THR A 174 0.77 -6.74 -14.01
C THR A 174 1.54 -7.57 -15.03
N GLN A 175 2.81 -7.27 -15.27
CA GLN A 175 3.62 -8.05 -16.20
C GLN A 175 3.84 -9.48 -15.71
N ALA A 176 4.07 -9.69 -14.42
CA ALA A 176 4.22 -11.03 -13.85
C ALA A 176 2.93 -11.86 -14.02
N VAL A 177 1.77 -11.28 -13.75
CA VAL A 177 0.47 -11.92 -14.01
C VAL A 177 0.33 -12.28 -15.49
N MET A 178 0.64 -11.36 -16.40
CA MET A 178 0.56 -11.63 -17.85
C MET A 178 1.48 -12.78 -18.27
N ASN A 179 2.72 -12.82 -17.77
CA ASN A 179 3.68 -13.88 -18.07
C ASN A 179 3.14 -15.26 -17.64
N VAL A 180 2.59 -15.35 -16.43
CA VAL A 180 2.03 -16.60 -15.89
C VAL A 180 0.77 -17.02 -16.62
N MET A 181 -0.17 -16.09 -16.85
CA MET A 181 -1.44 -16.39 -17.50
C MET A 181 -1.27 -16.81 -18.98
N MET A 182 -0.27 -16.26 -19.66
CA MET A 182 0.03 -16.63 -21.06
C MET A 182 0.92 -17.87 -21.19
N GLY A 183 1.48 -18.38 -20.10
CA GLY A 183 2.38 -19.53 -20.07
C GLY A 183 3.74 -19.29 -20.74
N GLU A 184 4.04 -18.05 -21.13
CA GLU A 184 5.27 -17.64 -21.79
C GLU A 184 5.64 -16.21 -21.35
N ARG A 185 6.90 -16.05 -20.90
CA ARG A 185 7.41 -14.76 -20.44
C ARG A 185 7.48 -13.76 -21.58
N TYR A 186 6.92 -12.58 -21.35
CA TYR A 186 6.91 -11.46 -22.30
C TYR A 186 6.34 -11.81 -23.68
N LYS A 187 5.46 -12.80 -23.78
CA LYS A 187 4.66 -13.04 -24.99
C LYS A 187 3.88 -11.78 -25.36
N SER A 188 3.37 -11.10 -24.34
CA SER A 188 2.86 -9.72 -24.42
C SER A 188 3.58 -8.85 -23.42
N ILE A 189 3.93 -7.63 -23.82
CA ILE A 189 4.60 -6.64 -22.99
C ILE A 189 3.61 -5.50 -22.77
N SER A 190 3.31 -5.19 -21.51
CA SER A 190 2.41 -4.09 -21.16
C SER A 190 2.97 -2.74 -21.66
N LYS A 191 2.09 -1.77 -21.91
CA LYS A 191 2.50 -0.42 -22.35
C LYS A 191 3.44 0.25 -21.35
N GLU A 192 3.18 0.04 -20.07
CA GLU A 192 3.95 0.60 -18.96
C GLU A 192 5.35 -0.02 -18.90
N VAL A 193 5.49 -1.33 -19.12
CA VAL A 193 6.81 -1.99 -19.24
C VAL A 193 7.56 -1.49 -20.47
N GLN A 194 6.86 -1.29 -21.60
CA GLN A 194 7.49 -0.70 -22.79
C GLN A 194 8.00 0.72 -22.51
N ALA A 195 7.19 1.57 -21.87
CA ALA A 195 7.55 2.93 -21.49
C ALA A 195 8.77 2.94 -20.55
N LEU A 196 8.80 2.00 -19.58
CA LEU A 196 9.91 1.85 -18.65
C LEU A 196 11.21 1.48 -19.40
N LEU A 197 11.17 0.50 -20.30
CA LEU A 197 12.32 0.07 -21.11
C LEU A 197 12.78 1.14 -22.11
N LYS A 198 11.90 2.04 -22.54
CA LYS A 198 12.23 3.23 -23.32
C LYS A 198 12.88 4.36 -22.51
N GLY A 199 12.94 4.22 -21.17
CA GLY A 199 13.54 5.22 -20.29
C GLY A 199 12.59 6.32 -19.85
N GLU A 200 11.29 6.23 -20.10
CA GLU A 200 10.28 7.24 -19.72
C GLU A 200 10.11 7.37 -18.18
N TYR A 201 10.59 6.39 -17.41
CA TYR A 201 10.60 6.40 -15.94
C TYR A 201 11.96 6.80 -15.34
N GLY A 202 12.92 7.20 -16.17
CA GLY A 202 14.27 7.55 -15.73
C GLY A 202 15.20 6.34 -15.59
N SER A 203 16.30 6.53 -14.86
CA SER A 203 17.34 5.51 -14.70
C SER A 203 16.93 4.42 -13.69
N ALA A 204 17.12 3.16 -14.07
CA ALA A 204 16.99 2.04 -13.16
C ALA A 204 18.27 1.83 -12.32
N PRO A 205 18.19 1.14 -11.15
CA PRO A 205 19.35 0.82 -10.33
C PRO A 205 20.42 -0.07 -11.00
N ALA A 206 19.98 -0.89 -11.97
CA ALA A 206 20.85 -1.75 -12.78
C ALA A 206 20.42 -1.74 -14.25
N PRO A 207 21.25 -2.25 -15.18
CA PRO A 207 20.84 -2.35 -16.60
C PRO A 207 19.58 -3.19 -16.78
N PHE A 208 18.75 -2.77 -17.72
CA PHE A 208 17.62 -3.57 -18.20
C PHE A 208 18.10 -4.84 -18.93
N ASN A 209 17.25 -5.85 -19.02
CA ASN A 209 17.47 -6.99 -19.88
C ASN A 209 17.61 -6.50 -21.33
N ALA A 210 18.81 -6.68 -21.90
CA ALA A 210 19.19 -6.08 -23.18
C ALA A 210 18.35 -6.59 -24.37
N GLU A 211 17.98 -7.88 -24.35
CA GLU A 211 17.15 -8.45 -25.42
C GLU A 211 15.72 -7.91 -25.35
N LEU A 212 15.17 -7.80 -24.14
CA LEU A 212 13.83 -7.26 -23.93
C LEU A 212 13.79 -5.77 -24.32
N GLN A 213 14.79 -4.99 -23.92
CA GLN A 213 14.91 -3.58 -24.27
C GLN A 213 15.05 -3.38 -25.79
N LYS A 214 15.91 -4.15 -26.45
CA LYS A 214 16.08 -4.11 -27.91
C LYS A 214 14.77 -4.41 -28.64
N ARG A 215 14.01 -5.39 -28.16
CA ARG A 215 12.71 -5.75 -28.73
C ARG A 215 11.71 -4.60 -28.66
N VAL A 216 11.71 -3.86 -27.54
CA VAL A 216 10.77 -2.74 -27.32
C VAL A 216 11.18 -1.49 -28.08
N LEU A 217 12.49 -1.25 -28.22
CA LEU A 217 13.02 -0.09 -28.93
C LEU A 217 12.89 -0.18 -30.45
N GLU A 218 12.76 -1.38 -31.02
CA GLU A 218 12.61 -1.60 -32.46
C GLU A 218 13.67 -0.86 -33.33
N GLY A 219 14.88 -0.72 -32.79
CA GLY A 219 15.98 0.03 -33.42
C GLY A 219 16.07 1.51 -33.06
N GLY A 220 15.18 2.01 -32.20
CA GLY A 220 15.28 3.34 -31.62
C GLY A 220 16.26 3.40 -30.44
N GLU A 221 16.50 4.60 -29.93
CA GLU A 221 17.34 4.85 -28.76
C GLU A 221 16.49 5.12 -27.52
N PRO A 222 16.92 4.68 -26.33
CA PRO A 222 16.19 4.96 -25.10
C PRO A 222 16.43 6.43 -24.64
N ILE A 223 15.50 6.96 -23.88
CA ILE A 223 15.67 8.24 -23.17
C ILE A 223 16.76 8.05 -22.11
N THR A 224 17.82 8.86 -22.15
CA THR A 224 18.94 8.83 -21.21
C THR A 224 19.04 10.08 -20.34
N CYS A 225 18.34 11.16 -20.70
CA CYS A 225 18.19 12.35 -19.88
C CYS A 225 17.07 12.18 -18.84
N ARG A 226 16.89 13.16 -17.95
CA ARG A 226 15.74 13.19 -17.07
C ARG A 226 14.46 13.33 -17.91
N PRO A 227 13.49 12.38 -17.85
CA PRO A 227 12.33 12.41 -18.76
C PRO A 227 11.53 13.70 -18.70
N ALA A 228 11.44 14.32 -17.50
CA ALA A 228 10.74 15.58 -17.33
C ALA A 228 11.31 16.75 -18.16
N ASP A 229 12.59 16.69 -18.58
CA ASP A 229 13.21 17.71 -19.41
C ASP A 229 12.67 17.71 -20.86
N ASN A 230 12.02 16.61 -21.26
CA ASN A 230 11.37 16.48 -22.55
C ASN A 230 9.90 16.96 -22.54
N LEU A 231 9.37 17.32 -21.37
CA LEU A 231 7.98 17.76 -21.22
C LEU A 231 7.90 19.29 -21.32
N SER A 232 6.84 19.74 -22.00
CA SER A 232 6.47 21.17 -22.03
C SER A 232 5.32 21.42 -21.05
N PRO A 233 5.20 22.63 -20.49
CA PRO A 233 4.03 23.01 -19.70
C PRO A 233 2.73 22.86 -20.51
N GLU A 234 1.72 22.23 -19.91
CA GLU A 234 0.45 21.93 -20.60
C GLU A 234 -0.77 22.61 -19.98
N MET A 235 -0.60 23.39 -18.91
CA MET A 235 -1.72 24.00 -18.18
C MET A 235 -2.63 24.85 -19.08
N ASP A 236 -2.06 25.70 -19.93
CA ASP A 236 -2.86 26.57 -20.81
C ASP A 236 -3.66 25.76 -21.83
N LYS A 237 -3.07 24.71 -22.40
CA LYS A 237 -3.71 23.78 -23.31
C LYS A 237 -4.86 23.03 -22.61
N LEU A 238 -4.60 22.47 -21.43
CA LEU A 238 -5.60 21.74 -20.65
C LEU A 238 -6.75 22.64 -20.17
N ALA A 239 -6.46 23.89 -19.81
CA ALA A 239 -7.48 24.87 -19.47
C ALA A 239 -8.39 25.18 -20.67
N ALA A 240 -7.81 25.36 -21.87
CA ALA A 240 -8.59 25.57 -23.09
C ALA A 240 -9.46 24.35 -23.45
N GLU A 241 -8.89 23.15 -23.40
CA GLU A 241 -9.63 21.90 -23.65
C GLU A 241 -10.78 21.69 -22.64
N LEU A 242 -10.54 21.98 -21.35
CA LEU A 242 -11.57 21.85 -20.33
C LEU A 242 -12.71 22.85 -20.59
N LYS A 243 -12.41 24.11 -20.93
CA LYS A 243 -13.42 25.14 -21.26
C LYS A 243 -14.29 24.73 -22.44
N GLU A 244 -13.68 24.19 -23.48
CA GLU A 244 -14.40 23.68 -24.64
C GLU A 244 -15.36 22.53 -24.25
N LYS A 245 -14.86 21.53 -23.55
CA LYS A 245 -15.66 20.39 -23.07
C LYS A 245 -16.78 20.81 -22.11
N ALA A 246 -16.45 21.71 -21.18
CA ALA A 246 -17.42 22.23 -20.22
C ALA A 246 -18.56 22.99 -20.92
N SER A 247 -18.22 23.81 -21.93
CA SER A 247 -19.22 24.51 -22.74
C SER A 247 -20.12 23.55 -23.51
N ALA A 248 -19.53 22.51 -24.13
CA ALA A 248 -20.28 21.51 -24.88
C ALA A 248 -21.24 20.69 -24.00
N ASP A 249 -20.82 20.35 -22.80
CA ASP A 249 -21.56 19.47 -21.86
C ASP A 249 -22.38 20.25 -20.82
N GLY A 250 -22.38 21.57 -20.84
CA GLY A 250 -23.09 22.42 -19.90
C GLY A 250 -22.55 22.31 -18.47
N ILE A 251 -21.25 22.06 -18.32
CA ILE A 251 -20.56 21.95 -17.03
C ILE A 251 -20.21 23.36 -16.52
N ARG A 252 -20.62 23.64 -15.28
CA ARG A 252 -20.24 24.88 -14.60
C ARG A 252 -18.86 24.71 -13.96
N LEU A 253 -17.88 25.45 -14.45
CA LEU A 253 -16.54 25.52 -13.86
C LEU A 253 -16.50 26.50 -12.69
N ALA A 254 -15.52 26.33 -11.81
CA ALA A 254 -15.24 27.29 -10.75
C ALA A 254 -14.64 28.57 -11.32
N ASP A 255 -14.91 29.68 -10.64
CA ASP A 255 -14.44 31.02 -11.05
C ASP A 255 -13.22 31.46 -10.22
N GLY A 256 -12.42 32.37 -10.78
CA GLY A 256 -11.31 33.04 -10.10
C GLY A 256 -10.19 32.09 -9.71
N GLU A 257 -9.72 32.21 -8.48
CA GLU A 257 -8.58 31.40 -7.97
C GLU A 257 -8.83 29.89 -7.95
N ARG A 258 -10.09 29.47 -7.99
CA ARG A 258 -10.47 28.05 -7.99
C ARG A 258 -10.61 27.44 -9.39
N GLU A 259 -10.45 28.22 -10.46
CA GLU A 259 -10.43 27.69 -11.83
C GLU A 259 -9.33 26.65 -12.01
N VAL A 260 -8.17 26.88 -11.41
CA VAL A 260 -7.02 25.96 -11.48
C VAL A 260 -7.33 24.60 -10.87
N ASP A 261 -8.18 24.51 -9.83
CA ASP A 261 -8.57 23.26 -9.21
C ASP A 261 -9.35 22.37 -10.20
N ASP A 262 -10.22 22.98 -11.00
CA ASP A 262 -10.99 22.28 -12.03
C ASP A 262 -10.08 21.80 -13.17
N VAL A 263 -9.13 22.64 -13.60
CA VAL A 263 -8.14 22.26 -14.61
C VAL A 263 -7.29 21.09 -14.13
N LEU A 264 -6.80 21.12 -12.89
CA LEU A 264 -6.03 20.04 -12.30
C LEU A 264 -6.87 18.76 -12.13
N THR A 265 -8.13 18.89 -11.73
CA THR A 265 -9.07 17.75 -11.64
C THR A 265 -9.22 17.07 -13.01
N TYR A 266 -9.37 17.84 -14.07
CA TYR A 266 -9.44 17.32 -15.43
C TYR A 266 -8.10 16.74 -15.90
N ALA A 267 -7.00 17.43 -15.65
CA ALA A 267 -5.65 17.02 -16.07
C ALA A 267 -5.24 15.66 -15.46
N LEU A 268 -5.49 15.48 -14.16
CA LEU A 268 -5.13 14.27 -13.43
C LEU A 268 -6.09 13.11 -13.68
N PHE A 269 -7.37 13.40 -13.90
CA PHE A 269 -8.44 12.40 -14.03
C PHE A 269 -9.40 12.76 -15.18
N PRO A 270 -8.99 12.70 -16.48
CA PRO A 270 -9.78 13.27 -17.56
C PRO A 270 -11.22 12.79 -17.63
N GLN A 271 -11.49 11.51 -17.48
CA GLN A 271 -12.84 10.95 -17.57
C GLN A 271 -13.61 11.10 -16.25
N ILE A 272 -13.00 10.69 -15.14
CA ILE A 272 -13.62 10.74 -13.82
C ILE A 272 -13.78 12.18 -13.36
N GLY A 273 -12.77 13.03 -13.62
CA GLY A 273 -12.80 14.46 -13.32
C GLY A 273 -13.96 15.18 -14.04
N LEU A 274 -14.16 14.95 -15.33
CA LEU A 274 -15.32 15.50 -16.05
C LEU A 274 -16.65 15.04 -15.47
N LYS A 275 -16.77 13.74 -15.11
CA LYS A 275 -17.96 13.22 -14.43
C LYS A 275 -18.18 13.92 -13.09
N PHE A 276 -17.11 14.12 -12.32
CA PHE A 276 -17.16 14.85 -11.05
C PHE A 276 -17.59 16.31 -11.26
N LEU A 277 -16.95 17.04 -12.16
CA LEU A 277 -17.24 18.44 -12.43
C LEU A 277 -18.69 18.65 -12.87
N LYS A 278 -19.21 17.73 -13.68
CA LYS A 278 -20.61 17.75 -14.15
C LYS A 278 -21.61 17.55 -13.01
N ASN A 279 -21.24 16.80 -11.97
CA ASN A 279 -22.16 16.35 -10.93
C ASN A 279 -21.78 16.86 -9.52
N ARG A 280 -20.81 17.78 -9.39
CA ARG A 280 -20.28 18.18 -8.05
C ARG A 280 -21.34 18.65 -7.06
N ASP A 281 -22.45 19.23 -7.56
CA ASP A 281 -23.54 19.74 -6.74
C ASP A 281 -24.68 18.71 -6.56
N ASN A 282 -24.58 17.54 -7.20
CA ASN A 282 -25.56 16.46 -7.14
C ASN A 282 -25.02 15.26 -6.37
N LYS A 283 -25.31 15.17 -5.07
CA LYS A 283 -24.86 14.08 -4.20
C LYS A 283 -25.35 12.70 -4.64
N ASP A 284 -26.53 12.65 -5.30
CA ASP A 284 -27.14 11.38 -5.72
C ASP A 284 -26.43 10.77 -6.95
N ALA A 285 -25.57 11.54 -7.61
CA ALA A 285 -24.73 11.03 -8.72
C ALA A 285 -23.49 10.25 -8.26
N PHE A 286 -23.24 10.21 -6.96
CA PHE A 286 -22.08 9.55 -6.37
C PHE A 286 -22.52 8.40 -5.46
N GLU A 287 -21.60 7.48 -5.20
CA GLU A 287 -21.82 6.41 -4.26
C GLU A 287 -22.07 6.97 -2.85
N PRO A 288 -23.01 6.38 -2.09
CA PRO A 288 -23.28 6.79 -0.73
C PRO A 288 -22.03 6.59 0.15
N ALA A 289 -21.92 7.40 1.20
CA ALA A 289 -20.87 7.19 2.19
C ALA A 289 -20.97 5.77 2.79
N PRO A 290 -19.82 5.07 3.00
CA PRO A 290 -19.83 3.75 3.59
C PRO A 290 -20.42 3.78 5.01
N GLU A 291 -21.25 2.78 5.32
CA GLU A 291 -21.86 2.61 6.64
C GLU A 291 -21.22 1.41 7.36
N ALA A 292 -21.17 1.48 8.68
CA ALA A 292 -20.76 0.33 9.48
C ALA A 292 -21.74 -0.85 9.23
N PRO A 293 -21.22 -2.09 9.13
CA PRO A 293 -22.09 -3.26 9.04
C PRO A 293 -23.11 -3.21 10.17
N ARG A 294 -24.40 -3.29 9.84
CA ARG A 294 -25.44 -3.44 10.86
C ARG A 294 -25.10 -4.74 11.62
N THR A 295 -24.73 -4.64 12.88
CA THR A 295 -24.69 -5.82 13.74
C THR A 295 -26.08 -6.43 13.71
N ALA A 296 -26.21 -7.62 13.10
CA ALA A 296 -27.44 -8.36 13.21
C ALA A 296 -27.80 -8.39 14.72
N ALA A 297 -28.97 -7.88 15.06
CA ALA A 297 -29.45 -8.00 16.42
C ALA A 297 -29.22 -9.46 16.83
N PRO A 298 -28.68 -9.74 18.02
CA PRO A 298 -28.45 -11.12 18.44
C PRO A 298 -29.76 -11.85 18.18
N ALA A 299 -29.71 -12.87 17.30
CA ALA A 299 -30.87 -13.72 17.06
C ALA A 299 -31.36 -14.09 18.47
N LYS A 300 -32.62 -13.77 18.79
CA LYS A 300 -33.23 -14.22 20.04
C LYS A 300 -32.89 -15.70 20.10
N ALA A 301 -32.04 -16.06 21.07
CA ALA A 301 -31.78 -17.47 21.35
C ALA A 301 -33.17 -18.09 21.55
N GLU A 302 -33.61 -18.89 20.60
CA GLU A 302 -34.70 -19.80 20.88
C GLU A 302 -34.28 -20.55 22.14
N THR A 303 -34.98 -20.33 23.22
CA THR A 303 -34.78 -21.05 24.48
C THR A 303 -34.96 -22.51 24.17
N ALA A 304 -33.84 -23.21 23.96
CA ALA A 304 -33.86 -24.66 23.96
C ALA A 304 -34.51 -25.13 25.28
N PRO A 305 -35.36 -26.15 25.27
CA PRO A 305 -35.96 -26.65 26.49
C PRO A 305 -34.86 -26.92 27.51
N ALA A 306 -35.04 -26.43 28.73
CA ALA A 306 -34.10 -26.63 29.82
C ALA A 306 -33.78 -28.14 29.95
N ALA A 307 -32.56 -28.52 29.63
CA ALA A 307 -32.08 -29.86 29.96
C ALA A 307 -32.06 -29.99 31.48
N ALA A 308 -32.57 -31.12 31.97
CA ALA A 308 -32.57 -31.45 33.38
C ALA A 308 -31.13 -31.35 33.96
N PRO A 309 -30.94 -30.97 35.23
CA PRO A 309 -29.61 -30.82 35.81
C PRO A 309 -28.92 -32.18 35.85
N SER A 310 -27.86 -32.33 35.08
CA SER A 310 -26.94 -33.48 35.21
C SER A 310 -26.12 -33.29 36.48
N ALA A 311 -26.10 -34.31 37.31
CA ALA A 311 -25.32 -34.36 38.53
C ALA A 311 -23.82 -34.13 38.25
N GLY A 312 -23.22 -33.26 39.05
CA GLY A 312 -21.84 -33.04 39.39
C GLY A 312 -20.76 -33.61 38.45
N ALA A 313 -20.24 -32.74 37.55
CA ALA A 313 -18.91 -32.99 36.99
C ALA A 313 -17.87 -32.48 38.02
N GLY A 314 -17.09 -33.41 38.56
CA GLY A 314 -15.87 -33.11 39.31
C GLY A 314 -14.84 -32.46 38.37
N PRO A 315 -13.72 -31.95 38.90
CA PRO A 315 -12.74 -31.25 38.10
C PRO A 315 -12.25 -32.15 36.96
N GLU A 316 -12.35 -31.63 35.71
CA GLU A 316 -11.83 -32.33 34.53
C GLU A 316 -10.31 -32.43 34.62
N THR A 317 -9.79 -33.64 34.73
CA THR A 317 -8.35 -33.89 34.67
C THR A 317 -7.95 -34.28 33.25
N TYR A 318 -7.01 -33.56 32.69
CA TYR A 318 -6.43 -33.85 31.37
C TYR A 318 -5.10 -34.58 31.53
N THR A 319 -4.97 -35.72 30.89
CA THR A 319 -3.69 -36.47 30.87
C THR A 319 -2.90 -36.08 29.61
N VAL A 320 -1.77 -35.41 29.78
CA VAL A 320 -0.84 -35.04 28.69
C VAL A 320 0.18 -36.18 28.56
N LYS A 321 0.34 -36.73 27.34
CA LYS A 321 1.40 -37.69 27.02
C LYS A 321 2.52 -37.00 26.28
N LEU A 322 3.73 -37.03 26.86
CA LEU A 322 4.94 -36.54 26.20
C LEU A 322 5.97 -37.70 26.19
N ASN A 323 6.51 -38.03 25.01
CA ASN A 323 7.48 -39.11 24.82
C ASN A 323 7.08 -40.45 25.48
N GLY A 324 5.80 -40.81 25.40
CA GLY A 324 5.28 -42.09 25.96
C GLY A 324 5.02 -42.07 27.47
N LYS A 325 5.31 -40.99 28.20
CA LYS A 325 4.97 -40.82 29.63
C LYS A 325 3.73 -39.95 29.77
N ALA A 326 2.82 -40.36 30.65
CA ALA A 326 1.61 -39.64 30.99
C ALA A 326 1.85 -38.75 32.22
N TYR A 327 1.37 -37.50 32.13
CA TYR A 327 1.36 -36.52 33.20
C TYR A 327 -0.10 -36.09 33.42
N GLY A 328 -0.60 -36.29 34.63
CA GLY A 328 -1.96 -35.95 35.07
C GLY A 328 -1.95 -34.84 36.10
#